data_742580a72808c4a19d65360c7fbd3e5c
#
_entry.id   742580a72808c4a19d65360c7fbd3e5c
#
_cell.length_a   1.000
_cell.length_b   1.000
_cell.length_c   1.000
_cell.angle_alpha   90.00
_cell.angle_beta   90.00
_cell.angle_gamma   90.00
#
_symmetry.space_group_name_H-M   'P 1'
#
loop_
_entity.id
_entity.type
_entity.pdbx_description
1 polymer ?
#
loop_
_entity_poly.entity_id
_entity_poly.type
_entity_poly.pdbx_seq_one_letter_code
_entity_poly.pdbx_strand_id
1 'polypeptide(L)'
;MLSYQHIYHAGNLADVHKHALLAVMLDYMTRKEKPLSYLETHSGRGLYALDAAEAVKTGEAAAGIERVEKLGWFPPAHPYARALAAVRAAHGARAYPGSPLVAANLLRPIDSLQLCELHPREFEALRAAMAPFGGVLHHKDGLAMALAMAPPTPRRGLMLIDPSWEVKSDYDTIPRLMGQVARKWNVGVIALWYPVLAPTVAVAPAQAAMVRALMAAHPDALLSEVRFPPAREGHGMIGSGMVVLNPPWGLGDEANRLAKLFRSL
;
A
#
# COMPACT_ATOMS: atom_id res chain seq x y z
N MET A 1 20.61 -2.41 -8.15
CA MET A 1 21.02 -1.75 -6.88
C MET A 1 19.74 -1.20 -6.29
N LEU A 2 19.33 -1.66 -5.11
CA LEU A 2 18.13 -1.16 -4.45
C LEU A 2 18.47 0.21 -3.85
N SER A 3 18.05 1.30 -4.52
CA SER A 3 18.35 2.68 -4.10
C SER A 3 17.15 3.36 -3.43
N TYR A 4 15.94 2.85 -3.67
CA TYR A 4 14.73 3.43 -3.11
C TYR A 4 14.66 3.27 -1.58
N GLN A 5 14.42 4.37 -0.92
CA GLN A 5 14.18 4.41 0.53
C GLN A 5 12.91 5.22 0.80
N HIS A 6 11.86 4.53 1.21
CA HIS A 6 10.55 5.14 1.41
C HIS A 6 10.52 6.22 2.52
N ILE A 7 11.51 6.24 3.41
CA ILE A 7 11.60 7.25 4.49
C ILE A 7 11.58 8.70 3.97
N TYR A 8 12.05 8.94 2.74
CA TYR A 8 11.98 10.26 2.11
C TYR A 8 10.57 10.64 1.68
N HIS A 9 9.66 9.69 1.56
CA HIS A 9 8.33 9.83 0.97
C HIS A 9 7.20 9.49 1.94
N ALA A 10 7.52 8.99 3.13
CA ALA A 10 6.56 8.52 4.11
C ALA A 10 5.51 9.58 4.46
N GLY A 11 4.25 9.20 4.41
CA GLY A 11 3.13 10.08 4.69
C GLY A 11 2.75 11.03 3.55
N ASN A 12 3.27 10.83 2.34
CA ASN A 12 2.85 11.61 1.18
C ASN A 12 1.40 11.29 0.75
N LEU A 13 0.89 12.03 -0.22
CA LEU A 13 -0.48 11.85 -0.73
C LEU A 13 -0.72 10.47 -1.37
N ALA A 14 0.32 9.82 -1.90
CA ALA A 14 0.20 8.46 -2.42
C ALA A 14 0.03 7.44 -1.30
N ASP A 15 0.76 7.58 -0.21
CA ASP A 15 0.57 6.77 1.00
C ASP A 15 -0.82 6.96 1.58
N VAL A 16 -1.31 8.20 1.67
CA VAL A 16 -2.68 8.50 2.15
C VAL A 16 -3.71 7.73 1.34
N HIS A 17 -3.63 7.76 0.01
CA HIS A 17 -4.53 7.03 -0.87
C HIS A 17 -4.44 5.51 -0.67
N LYS A 18 -3.24 4.96 -0.75
CA LYS A 18 -2.96 3.52 -0.60
C LYS A 18 -3.41 2.99 0.77
N HIS A 19 -2.99 3.66 1.85
CA HIS A 19 -3.27 3.20 3.21
C HIS A 19 -4.74 3.35 3.60
N ALA A 20 -5.45 4.37 3.10
CA ALA A 20 -6.88 4.51 3.32
C ALA A 20 -7.66 3.34 2.69
N LEU A 21 -7.36 2.99 1.44
CA LEU A 21 -7.99 1.84 0.77
C LEU A 21 -7.63 0.52 1.44
N LEU A 22 -6.33 0.31 1.79
CA LEU A 22 -5.89 -0.87 2.52
C LEU A 22 -6.63 -1.03 3.85
N ALA A 23 -6.73 0.05 4.61
CA ALA A 23 -7.42 0.03 5.90
C ALA A 23 -8.90 -0.34 5.78
N VAL A 24 -9.61 0.19 4.78
CA VAL A 24 -11.02 -0.14 4.53
C VAL A 24 -11.18 -1.60 4.08
N MET A 25 -10.29 -2.11 3.23
CA MET A 25 -10.30 -3.53 2.86
C MET A 25 -10.17 -4.44 4.07
N LEU A 26 -9.18 -4.17 4.92
CA LEU A 26 -8.93 -4.99 6.12
C LEU A 26 -10.05 -4.86 7.16
N ASP A 27 -10.55 -3.64 7.41
CA ASP A 27 -11.67 -3.44 8.33
C ASP A 27 -12.91 -4.24 7.89
N TYR A 28 -13.24 -4.22 6.59
CA TYR A 28 -14.34 -5.03 6.08
C TYR A 28 -14.08 -6.53 6.23
N MET A 29 -12.89 -6.98 5.88
CA MET A 29 -12.55 -8.40 5.91
C MET A 29 -12.47 -8.96 7.32
N THR A 30 -12.08 -8.17 8.31
CA THR A 30 -11.98 -8.61 9.72
C THR A 30 -13.33 -8.66 10.45
N ARG A 31 -14.41 -8.12 9.89
CA ARG A 31 -15.77 -8.22 10.48
C ARG A 31 -16.30 -9.65 10.57
N LYS A 32 -15.86 -10.54 9.67
CA LYS A 32 -16.22 -11.96 9.75
C LYS A 32 -15.29 -12.66 10.74
N GLU A 33 -15.85 -13.52 11.60
CA GLU A 33 -15.09 -14.27 12.63
C GLU A 33 -14.06 -15.25 12.05
N LYS A 34 -14.22 -15.65 10.78
CA LYS A 34 -13.26 -16.56 10.10
C LYS A 34 -11.91 -15.86 9.93
N PRO A 35 -10.78 -16.55 10.20
CA PRO A 35 -9.45 -15.99 10.01
C PRO A 35 -9.16 -15.65 8.56
N LEU A 36 -8.22 -14.75 8.36
CA LEU A 36 -7.70 -14.36 7.04
C LEU A 36 -6.18 -14.36 7.01
N SER A 37 -5.61 -14.38 5.81
CA SER A 37 -4.18 -14.17 5.56
C SER A 37 -3.95 -12.81 4.94
N TYR A 38 -3.02 -12.04 5.50
CA TYR A 38 -2.47 -10.84 4.87
C TYR A 38 -1.05 -11.14 4.39
N LEU A 39 -0.79 -10.83 3.11
CA LEU A 39 0.53 -10.95 2.49
C LEU A 39 0.95 -9.61 1.91
N GLU A 40 2.22 -9.25 2.07
CA GLU A 40 2.77 -8.04 1.48
C GLU A 40 4.13 -8.31 0.84
N THR A 41 4.30 -7.88 -0.40
CA THR A 41 5.49 -8.21 -1.21
C THR A 41 6.66 -7.25 -1.01
N HIS A 42 6.38 -6.00 -0.64
CA HIS A 42 7.37 -4.94 -0.48
C HIS A 42 7.00 -4.10 0.75
N SER A 43 7.43 -4.55 1.91
CA SER A 43 6.92 -4.04 3.19
C SER A 43 7.60 -2.77 3.69
N GLY A 44 8.77 -2.45 3.14
CA GLY A 44 9.56 -1.34 3.68
C GLY A 44 9.93 -1.56 5.16
N ARG A 45 10.19 -0.49 5.88
CA ARG A 45 10.57 -0.57 7.30
C ARG A 45 9.40 -0.61 8.30
N GLY A 46 8.18 -0.47 7.83
CA GLY A 46 6.97 -0.53 8.65
C GLY A 46 6.69 0.71 9.49
N LEU A 47 7.68 1.29 10.17
CA LEU A 47 7.54 2.48 11.02
C LEU A 47 8.42 3.63 10.52
N TYR A 48 7.84 4.81 10.41
CA TYR A 48 8.51 6.03 9.98
C TYR A 48 8.37 7.14 11.02
N ALA A 49 9.42 7.98 11.16
CA ALA A 49 9.40 9.19 11.95
C ALA A 49 9.31 10.39 11.00
N LEU A 50 8.20 11.15 11.06
CA LEU A 50 7.96 12.29 10.15
C LEU A 50 8.86 13.52 10.49
N ASP A 51 9.55 13.48 11.61
CA ASP A 51 10.58 14.45 12.01
C ASP A 51 12.00 13.98 11.72
N ALA A 52 12.19 12.81 11.12
CA ALA A 52 13.49 12.38 10.62
C ALA A 52 14.01 13.34 9.54
N ALA A 53 15.33 13.54 9.49
CA ALA A 53 15.97 14.48 8.56
C ALA A 53 15.59 14.19 7.09
N GLU A 54 15.46 12.92 6.74
CA GLU A 54 15.05 12.46 5.40
C GLU A 54 13.63 12.90 5.06
N ALA A 55 12.67 12.72 5.97
CA ALA A 55 11.27 13.10 5.79
C ALA A 55 11.10 14.63 5.73
N VAL A 56 11.78 15.36 6.61
CA VAL A 56 11.76 16.82 6.65
C VAL A 56 12.36 17.42 5.38
N LYS A 57 13.41 16.81 4.83
CA LYS A 57 14.08 17.28 3.61
C LYS A 57 13.16 17.38 2.40
N THR A 58 12.20 16.47 2.26
CA THR A 58 11.28 16.47 1.12
C THR A 58 10.00 17.27 1.37
N GLY A 59 9.59 17.41 2.62
CA GLY A 59 8.33 18.06 3.02
C GLY A 59 7.07 17.32 2.56
N GLU A 60 7.19 16.09 2.04
CA GLU A 60 6.06 15.35 1.48
C GLU A 60 5.01 14.97 2.53
N ALA A 61 5.43 14.69 3.78
CA ALA A 61 4.50 14.43 4.88
C ALA A 61 3.64 15.66 5.22
N ALA A 62 4.23 16.85 5.20
CA ALA A 62 3.51 18.11 5.45
C ALA A 62 2.45 18.39 4.37
N ALA A 63 2.77 18.12 3.10
CA ALA A 63 1.85 18.23 1.97
C ALA A 63 0.85 17.06 1.90
N GLY A 64 1.16 15.93 2.52
CA GLY A 64 0.38 14.70 2.57
C GLY A 64 -0.45 14.56 3.84
N ILE A 65 -0.05 13.62 4.70
CA ILE A 65 -0.84 13.21 5.88
C ILE A 65 -1.17 14.39 6.81
N GLU A 66 -0.23 15.29 7.07
CA GLU A 66 -0.50 16.44 7.98
C GLU A 66 -1.55 17.39 7.38
N ARG A 67 -1.53 17.61 6.07
CA ARG A 67 -2.53 18.43 5.37
C ARG A 67 -3.90 17.80 5.42
N VAL A 68 -4.02 16.51 5.10
CA VAL A 68 -5.32 15.84 5.04
C VAL A 68 -5.94 15.64 6.43
N GLU A 69 -5.13 15.54 7.47
CA GLU A 69 -5.61 15.55 8.86
C GLU A 69 -6.19 16.91 9.25
N LYS A 70 -5.52 18.01 8.90
CA LYS A 70 -6.04 19.38 9.12
C LYS A 70 -7.35 19.63 8.36
N LEU A 71 -7.53 18.99 7.21
CA LEU A 71 -8.75 19.04 6.42
C LEU A 71 -9.84 18.07 6.91
N GLY A 72 -9.56 17.25 7.93
CA GLY A 72 -10.53 16.34 8.52
C GLY A 72 -10.98 15.20 7.62
N TRP A 73 -10.11 14.73 6.70
CA TRP A 73 -10.49 13.71 5.72
C TRP A 73 -10.89 12.37 6.34
N PHE A 74 -10.33 12.04 7.48
CA PHE A 74 -10.54 10.77 8.15
C PHE A 74 -11.09 11.00 9.55
N PRO A 75 -12.42 10.83 9.76
CA PRO A 75 -13.00 10.91 11.10
C PRO A 75 -12.39 9.82 12.01
N PRO A 76 -12.41 9.97 13.33
CA PRO A 76 -11.79 9.02 14.28
C PRO A 76 -12.23 7.56 14.10
N ALA A 77 -13.46 7.33 13.64
CA ALA A 77 -13.99 5.99 13.37
C ALA A 77 -13.43 5.35 12.08
N HIS A 78 -12.81 6.15 11.21
CA HIS A 78 -12.25 5.62 9.97
C HIS A 78 -11.08 4.65 10.26
N PRO A 79 -11.02 3.46 9.63
CA PRO A 79 -10.02 2.45 9.96
C PRO A 79 -8.57 2.95 9.80
N TYR A 80 -8.30 3.79 8.81
CA TYR A 80 -6.99 4.41 8.67
C TYR A 80 -6.65 5.38 9.82
N ALA A 81 -7.62 6.19 10.27
CA ALA A 81 -7.41 7.07 11.42
C ALA A 81 -7.16 6.27 12.71
N ARG A 82 -7.85 5.14 12.89
CA ARG A 82 -7.62 4.24 14.04
C ARG A 82 -6.20 3.67 14.03
N ALA A 83 -5.72 3.20 12.88
CA ALA A 83 -4.35 2.68 12.75
C ALA A 83 -3.30 3.77 13.01
N LEU A 84 -3.49 4.99 12.47
CA LEU A 84 -2.63 6.15 12.75
C LEU A 84 -2.60 6.48 14.25
N ALA A 85 -3.76 6.54 14.89
CA ALA A 85 -3.87 6.85 16.32
C ALA A 85 -3.17 5.80 17.19
N ALA A 86 -3.35 4.51 16.88
CA ALA A 86 -2.71 3.41 17.60
C ALA A 86 -1.18 3.48 17.51
N VAL A 87 -0.64 3.71 16.31
CA VAL A 87 0.81 3.83 16.11
C VAL A 87 1.37 5.05 16.82
N ARG A 88 0.69 6.18 16.77
CA ARG A 88 1.13 7.40 17.48
C ARG A 88 1.06 7.27 19.00
N ALA A 89 0.07 6.57 19.51
CA ALA A 89 -0.02 6.27 20.95
C ALA A 89 1.16 5.43 21.44
N ALA A 90 1.65 4.50 20.61
CA ALA A 90 2.75 3.61 20.97
C ALA A 90 4.15 4.23 20.72
N HIS A 91 4.30 5.09 19.69
CA HIS A 91 5.61 5.51 19.19
C HIS A 91 5.80 7.04 19.16
N GLY A 92 4.81 7.82 19.61
CA GLY A 92 4.87 9.29 19.64
C GLY A 92 4.15 9.96 18.47
N ALA A 93 3.81 11.24 18.65
CA ALA A 93 2.95 12.01 17.76
C ALA A 93 3.47 12.13 16.30
N ARG A 94 4.79 12.00 16.11
CA ARG A 94 5.43 12.09 14.79
C ARG A 94 5.60 10.72 14.11
N ALA A 95 5.14 9.65 14.74
CA ALA A 95 5.17 8.32 14.16
C ALA A 95 4.14 8.16 13.04
N TYR A 96 4.55 7.49 11.97
CA TYR A 96 3.71 7.20 10.83
C TYR A 96 3.81 5.72 10.44
N PRO A 97 2.66 5.00 10.33
CA PRO A 97 2.66 3.61 9.92
C PRO A 97 2.88 3.48 8.41
N GLY A 98 3.80 2.61 8.02
CA GLY A 98 3.73 1.98 6.71
C GLY A 98 2.59 0.96 6.64
N SER A 99 2.33 0.42 5.46
CA SER A 99 1.32 -0.61 5.23
C SER A 99 1.38 -1.80 6.20
N PRO A 100 2.59 -2.31 6.61
CA PRO A 100 2.67 -3.38 7.60
C PRO A 100 2.03 -3.04 8.94
N LEU A 101 2.29 -1.83 9.46
CA LEU A 101 1.71 -1.39 10.73
C LEU A 101 0.24 -0.99 10.60
N VAL A 102 -0.19 -0.47 9.43
CA VAL A 102 -1.63 -0.30 9.14
C VAL A 102 -2.33 -1.65 9.22
N ALA A 103 -1.77 -2.67 8.56
CA ALA A 103 -2.34 -4.01 8.56
C ALA A 103 -2.33 -4.63 9.97
N ALA A 104 -1.20 -4.59 10.68
CA ALA A 104 -1.07 -5.20 12.00
C ALA A 104 -2.03 -4.61 13.05
N ASN A 105 -2.34 -3.31 12.96
CA ASN A 105 -3.29 -2.67 13.87
C ASN A 105 -4.76 -2.94 13.53
N LEU A 106 -5.06 -3.52 12.38
CA LEU A 106 -6.41 -3.86 11.94
C LEU A 106 -6.67 -5.37 11.91
N LEU A 107 -5.62 -6.17 11.85
CA LEU A 107 -5.71 -7.63 11.94
C LEU A 107 -5.94 -8.08 13.38
N ARG A 108 -6.49 -9.28 13.52
CA ARG A 108 -6.80 -9.91 14.81
C ARG A 108 -5.77 -10.99 15.15
N PRO A 109 -5.65 -11.41 16.38
CA PRO A 109 -4.73 -12.49 16.78
C PRO A 109 -4.93 -13.83 16.04
N ILE A 110 -6.12 -14.04 15.46
CA ILE A 110 -6.44 -15.24 14.67
C ILE A 110 -6.01 -15.14 13.20
N ASP A 111 -5.61 -13.94 12.73
CA ASP A 111 -5.25 -13.68 11.35
C ASP A 111 -3.75 -13.94 11.11
N SER A 112 -3.40 -14.38 9.91
CA SER A 112 -2.01 -14.63 9.52
C SER A 112 -1.41 -13.39 8.86
N LEU A 113 -0.20 -13.00 9.25
CA LEU A 113 0.55 -11.87 8.72
C LEU A 113 1.86 -12.36 8.11
N GLN A 114 2.07 -12.09 6.81
CA GLN A 114 3.25 -12.49 6.04
C GLN A 114 3.82 -11.26 5.32
N LEU A 115 5.01 -10.81 5.71
CA LEU A 115 5.64 -9.60 5.20
C LEU A 115 6.96 -9.91 4.52
N CYS A 116 7.19 -9.36 3.33
CA CYS A 116 8.40 -9.56 2.59
C CYS A 116 9.12 -8.23 2.34
N GLU A 117 10.41 -8.21 2.59
CA GLU A 117 11.27 -7.06 2.29
C GLU A 117 12.64 -7.57 1.83
N LEU A 118 13.12 -7.07 0.70
CA LEU A 118 14.38 -7.50 0.12
C LEU A 118 15.58 -6.67 0.59
N HIS A 119 15.36 -5.36 0.86
CA HIS A 119 16.45 -4.47 1.26
C HIS A 119 16.89 -4.77 2.71
N PRO A 120 18.17 -5.11 2.97
CA PRO A 120 18.60 -5.58 4.30
C PRO A 120 18.33 -4.60 5.44
N ARG A 121 18.57 -3.30 5.21
CA ARG A 121 18.35 -2.26 6.24
C ARG A 121 16.87 -2.04 6.53
N GLU A 122 16.03 -2.05 5.49
CA GLU A 122 14.58 -1.92 5.65
C GLU A 122 14.00 -3.16 6.35
N PHE A 123 14.52 -4.36 6.01
CA PHE A 123 14.12 -5.61 6.67
C PHE A 123 14.45 -5.62 8.17
N GLU A 124 15.64 -5.16 8.59
CA GLU A 124 15.98 -5.07 10.00
C GLU A 124 15.10 -4.06 10.76
N ALA A 125 14.80 -2.93 10.14
CA ALA A 125 13.87 -1.94 10.69
C ALA A 125 12.44 -2.50 10.78
N LEU A 126 11.98 -3.21 9.74
CA LEU A 126 10.69 -3.91 9.73
C LEU A 126 10.60 -4.93 10.87
N ARG A 127 11.66 -5.72 11.08
CA ARG A 127 11.73 -6.72 12.15
C ARG A 127 11.55 -6.07 13.53
N ALA A 128 12.20 -4.93 13.75
CA ALA A 128 12.05 -4.18 14.99
C ALA A 128 10.63 -3.61 15.15
N ALA A 129 10.05 -3.01 14.09
CA ALA A 129 8.72 -2.42 14.11
C ALA A 129 7.61 -3.48 14.33
N MET A 130 7.79 -4.67 13.79
CA MET A 130 6.80 -5.74 13.84
C MET A 130 6.91 -6.66 15.06
N ALA A 131 7.97 -6.54 15.87
CA ALA A 131 8.19 -7.39 17.04
C ALA A 131 6.98 -7.51 18.01
N PRO A 132 6.19 -6.44 18.28
CA PRO A 132 5.01 -6.55 19.15
C PRO A 132 3.82 -7.29 18.54
N PHE A 133 3.75 -7.42 17.20
CA PHE A 133 2.56 -7.91 16.50
C PHE A 133 2.66 -9.38 16.09
N GLY A 134 3.87 -9.95 16.11
CA GLY A 134 4.11 -11.28 15.54
C GLY A 134 4.04 -11.26 13.99
N GLY A 135 3.82 -12.44 13.41
CA GLY A 135 3.82 -12.62 11.95
C GLY A 135 5.13 -13.20 11.44
N VAL A 136 5.14 -13.58 10.17
CA VAL A 136 6.33 -14.17 9.52
C VAL A 136 6.93 -13.12 8.59
N LEU A 137 8.22 -12.83 8.81
CA LEU A 137 8.98 -11.90 8.02
C LEU A 137 9.91 -12.65 7.07
N HIS A 138 9.92 -12.26 5.80
CA HIS A 138 10.67 -12.91 4.75
C HIS A 138 11.70 -11.94 4.16
N HIS A 139 13.00 -12.23 4.37
CA HIS A 139 14.08 -11.47 3.72
C HIS A 139 14.37 -12.09 2.36
N LYS A 140 13.56 -11.76 1.36
CA LYS A 140 13.67 -12.30 -0.01
C LYS A 140 12.90 -11.44 -1.04
N ASP A 141 12.95 -11.87 -2.30
CA ASP A 141 12.17 -11.27 -3.39
C ASP A 141 10.66 -11.47 -3.14
N GLY A 142 9.92 -10.37 -3.08
CA GLY A 142 8.48 -10.36 -2.79
C GLY A 142 7.63 -10.92 -3.91
N LEU A 143 8.02 -10.75 -5.18
CA LEU A 143 7.27 -11.29 -6.31
C LEU A 143 7.40 -12.82 -6.38
N ALA A 144 8.61 -13.34 -6.09
CA ALA A 144 8.82 -14.79 -5.96
C ALA A 144 8.03 -15.36 -4.78
N MET A 145 8.02 -14.65 -3.64
CA MET A 145 7.21 -15.04 -2.47
C MET A 145 5.71 -15.09 -2.81
N ALA A 146 5.18 -14.09 -3.51
CA ALA A 146 3.76 -14.03 -3.89
C ALA A 146 3.31 -15.28 -4.64
N LEU A 147 4.12 -15.75 -5.61
CA LEU A 147 3.84 -16.99 -6.35
C LEU A 147 3.95 -18.24 -5.52
N ALA A 148 4.94 -18.31 -4.62
CA ALA A 148 5.19 -19.48 -3.79
C ALA A 148 4.10 -19.66 -2.71
N MET A 149 3.60 -18.55 -2.15
CA MET A 149 2.63 -18.57 -1.05
C MET A 149 1.17 -18.53 -1.51
N ALA A 150 0.89 -18.26 -2.77
CA ALA A 150 -0.49 -18.30 -3.28
C ALA A 150 -0.93 -19.72 -3.64
N PRO A 151 -2.08 -20.21 -3.14
CA PRO A 151 -2.95 -19.61 -2.14
C PRO A 151 -2.41 -19.81 -0.71
N PRO A 152 -2.56 -18.83 0.19
CA PRO A 152 -2.16 -18.98 1.59
C PRO A 152 -3.14 -19.86 2.38
N THR A 153 -2.75 -20.17 3.63
CA THR A 153 -3.64 -20.80 4.61
C THR A 153 -3.76 -19.88 5.84
N PRO A 154 -4.98 -19.42 6.15
CA PRO A 154 -6.28 -19.62 5.47
C PRO A 154 -6.34 -18.98 4.07
N ARG A 155 -7.15 -19.59 3.18
CA ARG A 155 -7.32 -19.10 1.78
C ARG A 155 -8.04 -17.75 1.67
N ARG A 156 -8.84 -17.38 2.65
CA ARG A 156 -9.44 -16.06 2.71
C ARG A 156 -8.35 -15.05 3.05
N GLY A 157 -8.16 -14.00 2.25
CA GLY A 157 -7.08 -13.06 2.54
C GLY A 157 -6.88 -11.98 1.49
N LEU A 158 -5.87 -11.15 1.75
CA LEU A 158 -5.47 -10.02 0.92
C LEU A 158 -3.95 -10.05 0.69
N MET A 159 -3.53 -9.78 -0.54
CA MET A 159 -2.14 -9.55 -0.91
C MET A 159 -1.98 -8.11 -1.38
N LEU A 160 -1.04 -7.36 -0.78
CA LEU A 160 -0.61 -6.06 -1.26
C LEU A 160 0.70 -6.20 -2.04
N ILE A 161 0.72 -5.67 -3.25
CA ILE A 161 1.88 -5.58 -4.14
C ILE A 161 2.21 -4.10 -4.29
N ASP A 162 3.33 -3.67 -3.71
CA ASP A 162 3.71 -2.24 -3.60
C ASP A 162 5.20 -2.02 -3.94
N PRO A 163 5.61 -2.32 -5.19
CA PRO A 163 7.01 -2.19 -5.59
C PRO A 163 7.45 -0.73 -5.73
N SER A 164 8.76 -0.50 -5.71
CA SER A 164 9.34 0.85 -5.88
C SER A 164 9.20 1.42 -7.30
N TRP A 165 8.90 0.60 -8.30
CA TRP A 165 8.82 0.97 -9.71
C TRP A 165 10.14 1.50 -10.33
N GLU A 166 11.28 1.28 -9.64
CA GLU A 166 12.60 1.58 -10.20
C GLU A 166 12.98 0.64 -11.35
N VAL A 167 12.48 -0.59 -11.30
CA VAL A 167 12.75 -1.64 -12.30
C VAL A 167 11.72 -1.53 -13.42
N LYS A 168 12.17 -1.08 -14.60
CA LYS A 168 11.26 -0.84 -15.75
C LYS A 168 10.49 -2.09 -16.19
N SER A 169 11.07 -3.29 -16.04
CA SER A 169 10.39 -4.54 -16.37
C SER A 169 9.21 -4.87 -15.46
N ASP A 170 9.06 -4.18 -14.31
CA ASP A 170 7.95 -4.42 -13.40
C ASP A 170 6.60 -4.09 -14.05
N TYR A 171 6.57 -3.11 -14.95
CA TYR A 171 5.35 -2.78 -15.71
C TYR A 171 4.84 -3.94 -16.59
N ASP A 172 5.70 -4.86 -16.99
CA ASP A 172 5.35 -6.07 -17.76
C ASP A 172 5.24 -7.32 -16.88
N THR A 173 6.10 -7.42 -15.87
CA THR A 173 6.24 -8.61 -15.03
C THR A 173 5.09 -8.73 -14.03
N ILE A 174 4.73 -7.63 -13.38
CA ILE A 174 3.71 -7.63 -12.29
C ILE A 174 2.32 -7.99 -12.81
N PRO A 175 1.81 -7.48 -13.95
CA PRO A 175 0.52 -7.92 -14.48
C PRO A 175 0.45 -9.43 -14.73
N ARG A 176 1.52 -10.00 -15.27
CA ARG A 176 1.60 -11.46 -15.51
C ARG A 176 1.58 -12.24 -14.20
N LEU A 177 2.34 -11.77 -13.22
CA LEU A 177 2.36 -12.35 -11.87
C LEU A 177 0.98 -12.28 -11.22
N MET A 178 0.31 -11.12 -11.27
CA MET A 178 -1.05 -10.98 -10.73
C MET A 178 -2.03 -11.96 -11.37
N GLY A 179 -1.96 -12.15 -12.70
CA GLY A 179 -2.76 -13.15 -13.41
C GLY A 179 -2.45 -14.59 -12.97
N GLN A 180 -1.19 -14.91 -12.68
CA GLN A 180 -0.79 -16.22 -12.15
C GLN A 180 -1.31 -16.43 -10.72
N VAL A 181 -1.14 -15.44 -9.86
CA VAL A 181 -1.63 -15.47 -8.47
C VAL A 181 -3.15 -15.58 -8.46
N ALA A 182 -3.87 -14.80 -9.26
CA ALA A 182 -5.33 -14.85 -9.35
C ALA A 182 -5.87 -16.21 -9.78
N ARG A 183 -5.19 -16.89 -10.73
CA ARG A 183 -5.55 -18.27 -11.12
C ARG A 183 -5.37 -19.29 -10.00
N LYS A 184 -4.26 -19.16 -9.21
CA LYS A 184 -4.00 -20.05 -8.05
C LYS A 184 -4.90 -19.74 -6.87
N TRP A 185 -5.22 -18.47 -6.70
CA TRP A 185 -5.93 -17.94 -5.54
C TRP A 185 -7.13 -17.07 -5.96
N ASN A 186 -8.09 -17.71 -6.58
CA ASN A 186 -9.27 -17.08 -7.19
C ASN A 186 -10.21 -16.36 -6.21
N VAL A 187 -10.09 -16.58 -4.91
CA VAL A 187 -10.87 -15.91 -3.85
C VAL A 187 -10.07 -14.84 -3.09
N GLY A 188 -8.79 -14.69 -3.40
CA GLY A 188 -7.91 -13.70 -2.79
C GLY A 188 -8.19 -12.30 -3.28
N VAL A 189 -8.16 -11.33 -2.37
CA VAL A 189 -8.08 -9.91 -2.75
C VAL A 189 -6.62 -9.63 -3.12
N ILE A 190 -6.36 -9.15 -4.34
CA ILE A 190 -5.01 -8.82 -4.79
C ILE A 190 -4.99 -7.34 -5.15
N ALA A 191 -4.27 -6.55 -4.36
CA ALA A 191 -4.17 -5.11 -4.50
C ALA A 191 -2.77 -4.73 -5.01
N LEU A 192 -2.72 -4.04 -6.14
CA LEU A 192 -1.50 -3.46 -6.70
C LEU A 192 -1.54 -1.94 -6.53
N TRP A 193 -0.53 -1.38 -5.88
CA TRP A 193 -0.28 0.06 -5.92
C TRP A 193 0.67 0.42 -7.08
N TYR A 194 0.46 1.59 -7.69
CA TYR A 194 1.37 2.16 -8.69
C TYR A 194 1.32 3.69 -8.71
N PRO A 195 2.42 4.38 -9.08
CA PRO A 195 2.42 5.82 -9.27
C PRO A 195 1.67 6.19 -10.55
N VAL A 196 0.84 7.23 -10.53
CA VAL A 196 0.33 7.86 -11.75
C VAL A 196 1.38 8.85 -12.24
N LEU A 197 1.88 8.62 -13.43
CA LEU A 197 3.01 9.37 -13.98
C LEU A 197 2.57 10.47 -14.95
N ALA A 198 3.31 11.58 -14.94
CA ALA A 198 3.14 12.63 -15.94
C ALA A 198 3.48 12.10 -17.35
N PRO A 199 2.79 12.56 -18.41
CA PRO A 199 3.05 12.10 -19.79
C PRO A 199 4.49 12.31 -20.26
N THR A 200 5.21 13.23 -19.64
CA THR A 200 6.62 13.52 -19.92
C THR A 200 7.59 12.48 -19.38
N VAL A 201 7.14 11.61 -18.50
CA VAL A 201 7.97 10.53 -17.94
C VAL A 201 8.09 9.38 -18.94
N ALA A 202 9.31 8.98 -19.27
CA ALA A 202 9.60 8.00 -20.33
C ALA A 202 8.86 6.65 -20.18
N VAL A 203 8.58 6.22 -18.94
CA VAL A 203 7.84 4.97 -18.66
C VAL A 203 6.33 5.14 -18.51
N ALA A 204 5.79 6.36 -18.63
CA ALA A 204 4.35 6.61 -18.53
C ALA A 204 3.50 5.80 -19.54
N PRO A 205 3.92 5.61 -20.81
CA PRO A 205 3.21 4.74 -21.73
C PRO A 205 3.14 3.29 -21.27
N ALA A 206 4.23 2.75 -20.69
CA ALA A 206 4.26 1.39 -20.13
C ALA A 206 3.34 1.26 -18.91
N GLN A 207 3.36 2.23 -18.00
CA GLN A 207 2.42 2.30 -16.87
C GLN A 207 0.96 2.30 -17.34
N ALA A 208 0.61 3.12 -18.33
CA ALA A 208 -0.75 3.17 -18.87
C ALA A 208 -1.14 1.85 -19.59
N ALA A 209 -0.21 1.22 -20.29
CA ALA A 209 -0.43 -0.09 -20.93
C ALA A 209 -0.65 -1.19 -19.88
N MET A 210 0.11 -1.19 -18.80
CA MET A 210 -0.06 -2.10 -17.67
C MET A 210 -1.48 -2.02 -17.08
N VAL A 211 -1.95 -0.82 -16.78
CA VAL A 211 -3.31 -0.63 -16.20
C VAL A 211 -4.37 -1.12 -17.17
N ARG A 212 -4.27 -0.75 -18.47
CA ARG A 212 -5.24 -1.23 -19.49
C ARG A 212 -5.25 -2.75 -19.59
N ALA A 213 -4.08 -3.38 -19.57
CA ALA A 213 -3.97 -4.85 -19.64
C ALA A 213 -4.58 -5.53 -18.42
N LEU A 214 -4.35 -5.00 -17.22
CA LEU A 214 -4.96 -5.52 -15.99
C LEU A 214 -6.49 -5.40 -16.02
N MET A 215 -7.01 -4.23 -16.40
CA MET A 215 -8.47 -4.01 -16.45
C MET A 215 -9.13 -4.84 -17.55
N ALA A 216 -8.48 -5.07 -18.68
CA ALA A 216 -8.98 -5.95 -19.74
C ALA A 216 -8.99 -7.42 -19.31
N ALA A 217 -7.97 -7.88 -18.58
CA ALA A 217 -7.87 -9.25 -18.08
C ALA A 217 -8.80 -9.53 -16.89
N HIS A 218 -9.17 -8.49 -16.13
CA HIS A 218 -9.96 -8.58 -14.91
C HIS A 218 -11.06 -7.48 -14.89
N PRO A 219 -12.13 -7.64 -15.68
CA PRO A 219 -13.16 -6.59 -15.86
C PRO A 219 -13.90 -6.22 -14.58
N ASP A 220 -13.95 -7.12 -13.58
CA ASP A 220 -14.58 -6.89 -12.28
C ASP A 220 -13.60 -6.25 -11.25
N ALA A 221 -12.37 -5.96 -11.65
CA ALA A 221 -11.40 -5.30 -10.77
C ALA A 221 -11.81 -3.85 -10.50
N LEU A 222 -11.52 -3.38 -9.28
CA LEU A 222 -11.64 -1.97 -8.96
C LEU A 222 -10.37 -1.23 -9.40
N LEU A 223 -10.53 -0.18 -10.19
CA LEU A 223 -9.50 0.81 -10.46
C LEU A 223 -9.80 2.07 -9.64
N SER A 224 -8.85 2.47 -8.79
CA SER A 224 -8.88 3.74 -8.07
C SER A 224 -7.65 4.57 -8.44
N GLU A 225 -7.85 5.70 -9.09
CA GLU A 225 -6.79 6.67 -9.38
C GLU A 225 -7.16 8.02 -8.80
N VAL A 226 -6.18 8.65 -8.16
CA VAL A 226 -6.25 10.04 -7.69
C VAL A 226 -5.10 10.84 -8.26
N ARG A 227 -5.32 12.14 -8.46
CA ARG A 227 -4.29 13.08 -8.94
C ARG A 227 -4.06 14.15 -7.90
N PHE A 228 -2.82 14.61 -7.83
CA PHE A 228 -2.38 15.68 -6.92
C PHE A 228 -1.18 16.40 -7.53
N PRO A 229 -0.92 17.65 -7.10
CA PRO A 229 0.27 18.38 -7.55
C PRO A 229 1.54 17.56 -7.26
N PRO A 230 2.52 17.56 -8.16
CA PRO A 230 3.80 16.91 -7.93
C PRO A 230 4.50 17.52 -6.70
N ALA A 231 5.25 16.71 -5.97
CA ALA A 231 5.94 17.15 -4.74
C ALA A 231 6.93 18.32 -4.98
N ARG A 232 7.45 18.42 -6.19
CA ARG A 232 8.33 19.50 -6.66
C ARG A 232 8.28 19.59 -8.17
N GLU A 233 8.73 20.71 -8.74
CA GLU A 233 8.88 20.87 -10.19
C GLU A 233 9.77 19.76 -10.77
N GLY A 234 9.36 19.17 -11.89
CA GLY A 234 10.05 18.04 -12.53
C GLY A 234 9.83 16.68 -11.87
N HIS A 235 9.10 16.58 -10.76
CA HIS A 235 8.75 15.29 -10.16
C HIS A 235 7.72 14.57 -11.04
N GLY A 236 8.08 13.37 -11.50
CA GLY A 236 7.27 12.64 -12.49
C GLY A 236 5.97 12.06 -11.96
N MET A 237 5.81 11.86 -10.65
CA MET A 237 4.58 11.33 -10.06
C MET A 237 3.57 12.48 -9.85
N ILE A 238 2.39 12.34 -10.46
CA ILE A 238 1.28 13.29 -10.42
C ILE A 238 0.00 12.67 -9.82
N GLY A 239 0.12 11.51 -9.24
CA GLY A 239 -1.02 10.81 -8.65
C GLY A 239 -0.65 9.44 -8.13
N SER A 240 -1.64 8.76 -7.62
CA SER A 240 -1.57 7.42 -7.02
C SER A 240 -2.68 6.55 -7.57
N GLY A 241 -2.36 5.30 -7.93
CA GLY A 241 -3.32 4.33 -8.46
C GLY A 241 -3.31 3.03 -7.67
N MET A 242 -4.47 2.40 -7.57
CA MET A 242 -4.62 1.03 -7.10
C MET A 242 -5.52 0.24 -8.05
N VAL A 243 -5.06 -0.96 -8.44
CA VAL A 243 -5.90 -1.99 -9.05
C VAL A 243 -6.15 -3.07 -8.02
N VAL A 244 -7.43 -3.39 -7.77
CA VAL A 244 -7.79 -4.39 -6.76
C VAL A 244 -8.64 -5.48 -7.42
N LEU A 245 -8.11 -6.69 -7.49
CA LEU A 245 -8.83 -7.88 -7.94
C LEU A 245 -9.67 -8.43 -6.78
N ASN A 246 -10.88 -8.88 -7.06
CA ASN A 246 -11.86 -9.32 -6.06
C ASN A 246 -12.11 -8.28 -4.97
N PRO A 247 -12.41 -7.01 -5.31
CA PRO A 247 -12.54 -5.94 -4.34
C PRO A 247 -13.62 -6.27 -3.29
N PRO A 248 -13.36 -6.03 -1.99
CA PRO A 248 -14.38 -6.18 -0.96
C PRO A 248 -15.54 -5.21 -1.19
N TRP A 249 -16.73 -5.63 -0.77
CA TRP A 249 -17.91 -4.78 -0.84
C TRP A 249 -17.70 -3.44 -0.12
N GLY A 250 -18.15 -2.33 -0.73
CA GLY A 250 -18.02 -0.98 -0.20
C GLY A 250 -16.66 -0.31 -0.51
N LEU A 251 -15.66 -1.02 -1.04
CA LEU A 251 -14.37 -0.41 -1.41
C LEU A 251 -14.53 0.67 -2.49
N GLY A 252 -15.47 0.49 -3.42
CA GLY A 252 -15.80 1.47 -4.45
C GLY A 252 -16.31 2.79 -3.89
N ASP A 253 -17.08 2.76 -2.79
CA ASP A 253 -17.58 3.96 -2.13
C ASP A 253 -16.41 4.77 -1.52
N GLU A 254 -15.47 4.09 -0.89
CA GLU A 254 -14.25 4.74 -0.38
C GLU A 254 -13.38 5.31 -1.50
N ALA A 255 -13.17 4.55 -2.59
CA ALA A 255 -12.44 5.03 -3.75
C ALA A 255 -13.08 6.31 -4.33
N ASN A 256 -14.42 6.33 -4.45
CA ASN A 256 -15.16 7.50 -4.91
C ASN A 256 -15.07 8.69 -3.93
N ARG A 257 -15.10 8.41 -2.61
CA ARG A 257 -14.92 9.42 -1.58
C ARG A 257 -13.53 10.06 -1.68
N LEU A 258 -12.49 9.25 -1.74
CA LEU A 258 -11.11 9.72 -1.91
C LEU A 258 -10.95 10.51 -3.22
N ALA A 259 -11.48 10.03 -4.33
CA ALA A 259 -11.42 10.74 -5.60
C ALA A 259 -12.06 12.14 -5.54
N LYS A 260 -13.12 12.33 -4.75
CA LYS A 260 -13.72 13.65 -4.50
C LYS A 260 -12.80 14.54 -3.66
N LEU A 261 -12.23 14.00 -2.58
CA LEU A 261 -11.35 14.73 -1.67
C LEU A 261 -10.05 15.18 -2.37
N PHE A 262 -9.43 14.28 -3.13
CA PHE A 262 -8.22 14.63 -3.89
C PHE A 262 -8.46 15.70 -4.96
N ARG A 263 -9.65 15.78 -5.54
CA ARG A 263 -9.99 16.87 -6.47
C ARG A 263 -10.14 18.24 -5.80
N SER A 264 -10.30 18.28 -4.48
CA SER A 264 -10.42 19.52 -3.70
C SER A 264 -9.07 20.01 -3.13
N LEU A 265 -7.95 19.33 -3.39
CA LEU A 265 -6.60 19.77 -3.01
C LEU A 265 -6.07 20.89 -3.88
#